data_2863877cf59976688a5dea4176063112
#
_entry.id   2863877cf59976688a5dea4176063112
#
_cell.length_a   1.000
_cell.length_b   1.000
_cell.length_c   1.000
_cell.angle_alpha   90.00
_cell.angle_beta   90.00
_cell.angle_gamma   90.00
#
_symmetry.space_group_name_H-M   'P 1'
#
loop_
_entity.id
_entity.type
_entity.pdbx_description
1 polymer ?
#
loop_
_entity_poly.entity_id
_entity_poly.type
_entity_poly.pdbx_seq_one_letter_code
_entity_poly.pdbx_strand_id
1 'polypeptide(L)'
;MNFLTKEHWSKLNAEQTINKGICFENLVKKLLIAEFGKAVFQGTRDSWDGSKDFYYYSQKKKYWAECKNYASNINLKVLASTLIMAQLSEIDTILYYSYSAINVNTKAKLLLNANKKGKTIYFYDDTVLEQKIFQYWDCIGEEFFPEFPKENIQFEKLEYNYETKCLLYGNPLDLETTIEGYEIKHLTLFKMFEMDICIINRENSSNKVTFGFKKLAQLKSQFDVFPEHMFKSKTEIILAPYEGKIIRLWLIPIKENCTIPNPYINDRQIGLPKNVEFKALESRHSERLIGQSYEQYLSNFKKNVLFDAIKLKIGIFYGNSGTGKSKLFQECLNSSKVNGYDIVDFGSLNNSKNMLSVQDFIQRLLIAIYNISLDMLEEIIKTLKFQENNDLLIKKQPEYCMLADIFSVTNDLDMQNWVSQYLDIIILKLAKCKFLIAIDNVQFFNNDIIDLLDSICTKLIITKPCNTKFLLTFNLDYIKKDSKVSQLLSKYTADSSLTYTEHITGFKSSEECYEFLQESFAIGEVFQKTDIENISKNLNRNPFYLEQMIYWLQEKQVLEQRKNSYKIKNDILFKHLIRTIPNTVYDILLDR
;
A
#
# COMPACT_ATOMS: atom_id res chain seq x y z
N MET A 1 -41.66 2.46 12.55
CA MET A 1 -40.34 3.07 12.39
C MET A 1 -40.54 4.56 12.21
N ASN A 2 -40.14 5.34 13.17
CA ASN A 2 -40.34 6.80 13.11
C ASN A 2 -39.01 7.49 12.96
N PHE A 3 -38.31 7.18 11.86
CA PHE A 3 -37.15 7.95 11.44
C PHE A 3 -37.58 9.26 10.79
N LEU A 4 -36.68 10.23 10.76
CA LEU A 4 -36.86 11.43 9.97
C LEU A 4 -37.05 11.04 8.50
N THR A 5 -38.25 11.26 7.97
CA THR A 5 -38.61 10.85 6.61
C THR A 5 -37.90 11.75 5.57
N LYS A 6 -37.85 11.30 4.32
CA LYS A 6 -37.37 12.15 3.22
C LYS A 6 -38.11 13.48 3.15
N GLU A 7 -39.35 13.53 3.62
CA GLU A 7 -40.14 14.76 3.68
C GLU A 7 -39.61 15.74 4.73
N HIS A 8 -39.23 15.25 5.93
CA HIS A 8 -38.59 16.09 6.95
C HIS A 8 -37.26 16.67 6.44
N TRP A 9 -36.45 15.85 5.80
CA TRP A 9 -35.21 16.31 5.19
C TRP A 9 -35.42 17.21 3.99
N SER A 10 -36.49 17.01 3.19
CA SER A 10 -36.81 17.86 2.05
C SER A 10 -37.33 19.22 2.48
N LYS A 11 -38.07 19.31 3.59
CA LYS A 11 -38.48 20.59 4.18
C LYS A 11 -37.27 21.39 4.69
N LEU A 12 -36.33 20.75 5.36
CA LEU A 12 -35.06 21.36 5.75
C LEU A 12 -34.32 21.96 4.51
N ASN A 13 -34.49 21.35 3.35
CA ASN A 13 -33.85 21.74 2.09
C ASN A 13 -34.72 22.63 1.21
N ALA A 14 -36.03 22.75 1.48
CA ALA A 14 -36.99 23.33 0.54
C ALA A 14 -37.09 24.88 0.59
N GLU A 15 -36.64 25.49 1.68
CA GLU A 15 -36.88 26.92 1.87
C GLU A 15 -36.07 27.83 0.94
N GLN A 16 -35.07 27.34 0.19
CA GLN A 16 -34.46 28.12 -0.92
C GLN A 16 -33.55 27.30 -1.80
N THR A 17 -33.73 27.31 -3.10
CA THR A 17 -32.92 26.59 -4.12
C THR A 17 -31.45 26.97 -4.15
N ILE A 18 -31.07 28.10 -3.59
CA ILE A 18 -29.69 28.64 -3.54
C ILE A 18 -28.99 28.26 -2.23
N ASN A 19 -29.71 27.88 -1.17
CA ASN A 19 -29.17 27.75 0.19
C ASN A 19 -29.34 26.35 0.79
N LYS A 20 -29.51 25.29 -0.02
CA LYS A 20 -29.71 23.92 0.49
C LYS A 20 -28.57 23.39 1.39
N GLY A 21 -27.34 23.84 1.15
CA GLY A 21 -26.19 23.51 1.98
C GLY A 21 -26.23 24.19 3.34
N ILE A 22 -26.63 25.48 3.39
CA ILE A 22 -26.57 26.32 4.60
C ILE A 22 -27.48 25.79 5.72
N CYS A 23 -28.69 25.33 5.40
CA CYS A 23 -29.59 24.77 6.43
C CYS A 23 -29.00 23.49 7.07
N PHE A 24 -28.44 22.61 6.27
CA PHE A 24 -27.79 21.41 6.77
C PHE A 24 -26.52 21.74 7.58
N GLU A 25 -25.72 22.68 7.10
CA GLU A 25 -24.55 23.18 7.83
C GLU A 25 -24.94 23.81 9.17
N ASN A 26 -26.02 24.60 9.22
CA ASN A 26 -26.53 25.18 10.47
C ASN A 26 -26.99 24.11 11.46
N LEU A 27 -27.65 23.05 10.98
CA LEU A 27 -28.01 21.90 11.81
C LEU A 27 -26.75 21.25 12.41
N VAL A 28 -25.74 20.94 11.57
CA VAL A 28 -24.48 20.35 12.03
C VAL A 28 -23.73 21.29 12.98
N LYS A 29 -23.74 22.60 12.71
CA LYS A 29 -23.18 23.62 13.59
C LYS A 29 -23.78 23.56 14.99
N LYS A 30 -25.12 23.45 15.07
CA LYS A 30 -25.80 23.32 16.36
C LYS A 30 -25.50 22.03 17.07
N LEU A 31 -25.42 20.90 16.34
CA LEU A 31 -24.95 19.63 16.86
C LEU A 31 -23.56 19.74 17.48
N LEU A 32 -22.61 20.33 16.77
CA LEU A 32 -21.24 20.54 17.25
C LEU A 32 -21.19 21.44 18.49
N ILE A 33 -22.01 22.50 18.54
CA ILE A 33 -22.12 23.39 19.71
C ILE A 33 -22.72 22.64 20.91
N ALA A 34 -23.73 21.81 20.68
CA ALA A 34 -24.35 21.01 21.74
C ALA A 34 -23.38 19.97 22.31
N GLU A 35 -22.54 19.37 21.46
CA GLU A 35 -21.58 18.34 21.84
C GLU A 35 -20.30 18.91 22.47
N PHE A 36 -19.74 19.98 21.90
CA PHE A 36 -18.40 20.50 22.24
C PHE A 36 -18.39 21.90 22.88
N GLY A 37 -19.53 22.58 22.87
CA GLY A 37 -19.65 23.94 23.41
C GLY A 37 -19.20 25.08 22.47
N LYS A 38 -19.74 26.27 22.67
CA LYS A 38 -19.49 27.47 21.82
C LYS A 38 -18.04 27.93 21.81
N ALA A 39 -17.33 27.80 22.92
CA ALA A 39 -15.98 28.36 23.08
C ALA A 39 -14.92 27.66 22.24
N VAL A 40 -15.22 26.46 21.74
CA VAL A 40 -14.27 25.59 21.00
C VAL A 40 -14.47 25.71 19.49
N PHE A 41 -15.49 26.42 19.07
CA PHE A 41 -15.96 26.40 17.70
C PHE A 41 -15.56 27.65 16.90
N GLN A 42 -14.83 27.47 15.82
CA GLN A 42 -14.52 28.50 14.84
C GLN A 42 -15.17 28.12 13.51
N GLY A 43 -16.30 28.76 13.15
CA GLY A 43 -16.90 28.62 11.84
C GLY A 43 -15.99 29.25 10.78
N THR A 44 -15.83 28.62 9.65
CA THR A 44 -15.23 29.24 8.49
C THR A 44 -16.28 30.15 7.83
N ARG A 45 -15.83 31.27 7.23
CA ARG A 45 -16.73 32.23 6.53
C ARG A 45 -17.44 31.52 5.38
N ASP A 46 -18.63 31.97 5.07
CA ASP A 46 -19.46 31.56 3.94
C ASP A 46 -18.64 31.51 2.65
N SER A 47 -18.05 30.35 2.35
CA SER A 47 -17.42 30.12 1.06
C SER A 47 -18.30 29.20 0.23
N TRP A 48 -18.68 29.66 -0.93
CA TRP A 48 -19.59 29.04 -1.90
C TRP A 48 -19.14 27.67 -2.44
N ASP A 49 -18.05 27.14 -2.01
CA ASP A 49 -17.31 26.07 -2.66
C ASP A 49 -17.03 24.85 -1.78
N GLY A 50 -17.73 24.74 -0.66
CA GLY A 50 -17.98 23.45 0.01
C GLY A 50 -16.77 22.70 0.56
N SER A 51 -15.63 23.35 0.82
CA SER A 51 -14.46 22.61 1.28
C SER A 51 -14.07 22.80 2.75
N LYS A 52 -14.72 23.68 3.49
CA LYS A 52 -14.44 23.89 4.92
C LYS A 52 -15.66 24.34 5.68
N ASP A 53 -16.51 23.40 6.10
CA ASP A 53 -17.72 23.81 6.79
C ASP A 53 -17.42 24.24 8.22
N PHE A 54 -16.69 23.42 9.01
CA PHE A 54 -16.40 23.75 10.40
C PHE A 54 -15.05 23.24 10.86
N TYR A 55 -14.40 24.07 11.66
CA TYR A 55 -13.10 23.78 12.24
C TYR A 55 -13.12 24.09 13.74
N TYR A 56 -12.61 23.19 14.58
CA TYR A 56 -12.50 23.43 16.00
C TYR A 56 -11.29 22.73 16.63
N TYR A 57 -10.91 23.18 17.82
CA TYR A 57 -9.80 22.66 18.57
C TYR A 57 -10.27 22.14 19.93
N SER A 58 -10.03 20.88 20.21
CA SER A 58 -10.40 20.26 21.48
C SER A 58 -9.33 19.25 21.92
N GLN A 59 -9.04 19.20 23.22
CA GLN A 59 -8.10 18.23 23.80
C GLN A 59 -6.76 18.14 23.06
N LYS A 60 -6.19 19.27 22.64
CA LYS A 60 -4.96 19.37 21.83
C LYS A 60 -5.04 18.75 20.44
N LYS A 61 -6.23 18.43 19.93
CA LYS A 61 -6.48 17.94 18.57
C LYS A 61 -7.24 18.97 17.75
N LYS A 62 -6.92 19.00 16.46
CA LYS A 62 -7.60 19.81 15.46
C LYS A 62 -8.64 18.96 14.76
N TYR A 63 -9.87 19.44 14.74
CA TYR A 63 -11.02 18.78 14.14
C TYR A 63 -11.54 19.55 12.94
N TRP A 64 -11.95 18.83 11.93
CA TRP A 64 -12.65 19.37 10.78
C TRP A 64 -13.97 18.63 10.59
N ALA A 65 -15.07 19.32 10.61
CA ALA A 65 -16.37 18.77 10.23
C ALA A 65 -16.71 19.19 8.81
N GLU A 66 -17.04 18.21 8.01
CA GLU A 66 -17.43 18.35 6.60
C GLU A 66 -18.87 17.91 6.42
N CYS A 67 -19.69 18.78 5.83
CA CYS A 67 -21.10 18.57 5.61
C CYS A 67 -21.36 18.25 4.14
N LYS A 68 -22.08 17.18 3.87
CA LYS A 68 -22.44 16.78 2.50
C LYS A 68 -23.94 16.56 2.40
N ASN A 69 -24.60 17.51 1.77
CA ASN A 69 -26.06 17.49 1.57
C ASN A 69 -26.42 16.96 0.17
N TYR A 70 -26.20 15.66 -0.06
CA TYR A 70 -26.50 15.02 -1.33
C TYR A 70 -27.71 14.08 -1.20
N ALA A 71 -28.60 14.10 -2.21
CA ALA A 71 -29.76 13.21 -2.26
C ALA A 71 -29.42 11.77 -2.71
N SER A 72 -28.19 11.52 -3.13
CA SER A 72 -27.71 10.22 -3.61
C SER A 72 -26.45 9.78 -2.86
N ASN A 73 -26.11 8.50 -2.96
CA ASN A 73 -24.92 7.94 -2.33
C ASN A 73 -23.66 8.74 -2.66
N ILE A 74 -22.92 9.11 -1.62
CA ILE A 74 -21.69 9.89 -1.73
C ILE A 74 -20.55 8.96 -2.13
N ASN A 75 -19.82 9.35 -3.17
CA ASN A 75 -18.67 8.58 -3.68
C ASN A 75 -17.34 9.08 -3.10
N LEU A 76 -16.28 8.31 -3.33
CA LEU A 76 -14.94 8.59 -2.82
C LEU A 76 -14.39 9.95 -3.30
N LYS A 77 -14.63 10.33 -4.55
CA LYS A 77 -14.11 11.57 -5.14
C LYS A 77 -14.55 12.81 -4.37
N VAL A 78 -15.81 12.84 -3.93
CA VAL A 78 -16.38 13.97 -3.17
C VAL A 78 -15.73 14.11 -1.79
N LEU A 79 -15.39 13.00 -1.13
CA LEU A 79 -14.85 13.01 0.24
C LEU A 79 -13.32 13.02 0.29
N ALA A 80 -12.64 12.54 -0.74
CA ALA A 80 -11.18 12.48 -0.74
C ALA A 80 -10.51 13.86 -0.75
N SER A 81 -11.15 14.86 -1.34
CA SER A 81 -10.68 16.26 -1.30
C SER A 81 -10.52 16.75 0.13
N THR A 82 -11.50 16.50 0.99
CA THR A 82 -11.45 16.86 2.42
C THR A 82 -10.28 16.18 3.13
N LEU A 83 -10.01 14.90 2.83
CA LEU A 83 -8.89 14.17 3.44
C LEU A 83 -7.54 14.80 3.08
N ILE A 84 -7.36 15.24 1.85
CA ILE A 84 -6.13 15.89 1.39
C ILE A 84 -6.00 17.28 2.03
N MET A 85 -7.07 18.05 2.03
CA MET A 85 -7.08 19.35 2.69
C MET A 85 -6.80 19.23 4.19
N ALA A 86 -7.33 18.20 4.85
CA ALA A 86 -7.02 17.92 6.24
C ALA A 86 -5.54 17.56 6.47
N GLN A 87 -4.88 16.91 5.49
CA GLN A 87 -3.44 16.67 5.53
C GLN A 87 -2.66 17.99 5.40
N LEU A 88 -3.02 18.83 4.45
CA LEU A 88 -2.39 20.13 4.21
C LEU A 88 -2.56 21.10 5.41
N SER A 89 -3.70 21.02 6.11
CA SER A 89 -4.05 21.91 7.23
C SER A 89 -3.71 21.33 8.60
N GLU A 90 -2.93 20.24 8.67
CA GLU A 90 -2.53 19.56 9.92
C GLU A 90 -3.72 19.16 10.82
N ILE A 91 -4.83 18.80 10.23
CA ILE A 91 -6.01 18.30 10.95
C ILE A 91 -5.75 16.90 11.49
N ASP A 92 -6.15 16.64 12.72
CA ASP A 92 -6.01 15.32 13.37
C ASP A 92 -7.23 14.43 13.11
N THR A 93 -8.42 15.02 13.13
CA THR A 93 -9.68 14.29 13.06
C THR A 93 -10.66 14.93 12.08
N ILE A 94 -11.26 14.12 11.23
CA ILE A 94 -12.27 14.52 10.25
C ILE A 94 -13.61 13.93 10.65
N LEU A 95 -14.66 14.75 10.68
CA LEU A 95 -16.03 14.34 10.96
C LEU A 95 -16.85 14.56 9.69
N TYR A 96 -17.29 13.48 9.05
CA TYR A 96 -18.18 13.58 7.90
C TYR A 96 -19.64 13.51 8.35
N TYR A 97 -20.40 14.55 8.02
CA TYR A 97 -21.84 14.62 8.24
C TYR A 97 -22.59 14.52 6.91
N SER A 98 -23.55 13.60 6.83
CA SER A 98 -24.40 13.45 5.65
C SER A 98 -25.76 12.90 6.04
N TYR A 99 -26.84 13.45 5.47
CA TYR A 99 -28.16 12.87 5.69
C TYR A 99 -28.41 11.63 4.81
N SER A 100 -27.65 11.43 3.76
CA SER A 100 -27.70 10.21 2.95
C SER A 100 -26.56 9.26 3.33
N ALA A 101 -26.78 7.97 3.15
CA ALA A 101 -25.78 6.96 3.45
C ALA A 101 -24.51 7.14 2.61
N ILE A 102 -23.36 7.09 3.25
CA ILE A 102 -22.07 6.99 2.59
C ILE A 102 -21.82 5.51 2.29
N ASN A 103 -21.48 5.19 1.04
CA ASN A 103 -21.20 3.81 0.67
C ASN A 103 -20.08 3.21 1.54
N VAL A 104 -20.29 1.99 2.08
CA VAL A 104 -19.33 1.33 2.99
C VAL A 104 -17.96 1.11 2.34
N ASN A 105 -17.91 0.93 1.02
CA ASN A 105 -16.66 0.83 0.27
C ASN A 105 -15.90 2.17 0.31
N THR A 106 -16.59 3.29 0.15
CA THR A 106 -16.05 4.65 0.28
C THR A 106 -15.51 4.89 1.69
N LYS A 107 -16.30 4.55 2.73
CA LYS A 107 -15.86 4.64 4.14
C LYS A 107 -14.59 3.84 4.38
N ALA A 108 -14.53 2.59 3.92
CA ALA A 108 -13.37 1.72 4.09
C ALA A 108 -12.10 2.29 3.44
N LYS A 109 -12.21 2.80 2.21
CA LYS A 109 -11.08 3.42 1.48
C LYS A 109 -10.59 4.71 2.17
N LEU A 110 -11.49 5.54 2.66
CA LEU A 110 -11.14 6.74 3.42
C LEU A 110 -10.46 6.42 4.75
N LEU A 111 -10.97 5.44 5.50
CA LEU A 111 -10.37 4.98 6.74
C LEU A 111 -8.97 4.42 6.52
N LEU A 112 -8.78 3.62 5.47
CA LEU A 112 -7.48 3.09 5.10
C LEU A 112 -6.47 4.22 4.84
N ASN A 113 -6.88 5.20 4.05
CA ASN A 113 -6.06 6.38 3.75
C ASN A 113 -5.73 7.21 4.99
N ALA A 114 -6.72 7.45 5.84
CA ALA A 114 -6.54 8.20 7.08
C ALA A 114 -5.60 7.49 8.04
N ASN A 115 -5.79 6.18 8.25
CA ASN A 115 -4.93 5.38 9.13
C ASN A 115 -3.46 5.41 8.71
N LYS A 116 -3.18 5.29 7.40
CA LYS A 116 -1.82 5.42 6.86
C LYS A 116 -1.16 6.76 7.19
N LYS A 117 -1.97 7.81 7.37
CA LYS A 117 -1.52 9.18 7.68
C LYS A 117 -1.66 9.57 9.16
N GLY A 118 -2.02 8.62 10.02
CA GLY A 118 -2.24 8.88 11.44
C GLY A 118 -3.43 9.80 11.72
N LYS A 119 -4.41 9.86 10.79
CA LYS A 119 -5.64 10.64 10.95
C LYS A 119 -6.78 9.76 11.42
N THR A 120 -7.72 10.37 12.13
CA THR A 120 -8.97 9.71 12.57
C THR A 120 -10.13 10.22 11.73
N ILE A 121 -11.05 9.35 11.33
CA ILE A 121 -12.28 9.72 10.63
C ILE A 121 -13.48 9.13 11.35
N TYR A 122 -14.53 9.94 11.50
CA TYR A 122 -15.85 9.51 11.95
C TYR A 122 -16.89 9.81 10.89
N PHE A 123 -17.85 8.91 10.71
CA PHE A 123 -18.94 9.06 9.75
C PHE A 123 -20.26 9.16 10.50
N TYR A 124 -20.91 10.32 10.40
CA TYR A 124 -22.24 10.58 10.89
C TYR A 124 -23.18 10.70 9.70
N ASP A 125 -23.61 9.55 9.18
CA ASP A 125 -24.43 9.48 7.99
C ASP A 125 -25.70 8.68 8.24
N ASP A 126 -26.76 9.01 7.49
CA ASP A 126 -28.07 8.32 7.55
C ASP A 126 -28.57 8.13 8.99
N THR A 127 -28.86 6.90 9.38
CA THR A 127 -29.37 6.54 10.72
C THR A 127 -28.43 6.95 11.85
N VAL A 128 -27.11 6.99 11.63
CA VAL A 128 -26.13 7.44 12.64
C VAL A 128 -26.30 8.93 12.92
N LEU A 129 -26.52 9.73 11.88
CA LEU A 129 -26.82 11.17 12.04
C LEU A 129 -28.13 11.39 12.75
N GLU A 130 -29.19 10.63 12.38
CA GLU A 130 -30.50 10.73 13.05
C GLU A 130 -30.41 10.42 14.55
N GLN A 131 -29.71 9.36 14.95
CA GLN A 131 -29.48 9.05 16.34
C GLN A 131 -28.75 10.18 17.08
N LYS A 132 -27.79 10.82 16.42
CA LYS A 132 -27.07 11.94 16.99
C LYS A 132 -27.98 13.18 17.13
N ILE A 133 -28.87 13.45 16.19
CA ILE A 133 -29.89 14.50 16.27
C ILE A 133 -30.83 14.20 17.45
N PHE A 134 -31.30 12.97 17.58
CA PHE A 134 -32.19 12.57 18.69
C PHE A 134 -31.53 12.68 20.06
N GLN A 135 -30.23 12.41 20.16
CA GLN A 135 -29.47 12.59 21.39
C GLN A 135 -29.46 14.03 21.88
N TYR A 136 -29.46 15.00 20.96
CA TYR A 136 -29.44 16.44 21.25
C TYR A 136 -30.75 17.14 20.87
N TRP A 137 -31.87 16.41 20.85
CA TRP A 137 -33.16 16.88 20.38
C TRP A 137 -33.62 18.19 21.04
N ASP A 138 -33.43 18.32 22.35
CA ASP A 138 -33.81 19.52 23.09
C ASP A 138 -33.13 20.82 22.61
N CYS A 139 -31.98 20.68 21.94
CA CYS A 139 -31.23 21.79 21.39
C CYS A 139 -31.53 22.06 19.91
N ILE A 140 -32.10 21.07 19.19
CA ILE A 140 -32.11 21.04 17.72
C ILE A 140 -33.52 20.81 17.17
N GLY A 141 -34.31 19.93 17.83
CA GLY A 141 -35.53 19.37 17.26
C GLY A 141 -36.56 20.41 16.90
N GLU A 142 -36.89 21.30 17.82
CA GLU A 142 -37.91 22.32 17.61
C GLU A 142 -37.53 23.34 16.51
N GLU A 143 -36.24 23.59 16.34
CA GLU A 143 -35.79 24.59 15.35
C GLU A 143 -35.74 23.98 13.92
N PHE A 144 -35.24 22.74 13.78
CA PHE A 144 -35.02 22.16 12.47
C PHE A 144 -36.09 21.15 12.02
N PHE A 145 -36.86 20.60 12.97
CA PHE A 145 -37.88 19.59 12.72
C PHE A 145 -39.15 19.85 13.54
N PRO A 146 -39.75 21.05 13.44
CA PRO A 146 -40.86 21.44 14.30
C PRO A 146 -42.11 20.57 14.14
N GLU A 147 -42.27 19.90 13.01
CA GLU A 147 -43.42 19.04 12.73
C GLU A 147 -43.20 17.58 13.25
N PHE A 148 -42.01 17.24 13.78
CA PHE A 148 -41.74 15.92 14.30
C PHE A 148 -41.96 15.89 15.81
N PRO A 149 -42.97 15.13 16.30
CA PRO A 149 -43.26 15.06 17.72
C PRO A 149 -42.15 14.41 18.54
N LYS A 150 -41.76 15.03 19.64
CA LYS A 150 -40.72 14.50 20.54
C LYS A 150 -41.05 13.11 21.07
N GLU A 151 -42.33 12.80 21.27
CA GLU A 151 -42.81 11.50 21.72
C GLU A 151 -42.50 10.39 20.71
N ASN A 152 -42.27 10.70 19.48
CA ASN A 152 -41.94 9.74 18.43
C ASN A 152 -40.45 9.40 18.37
N ILE A 153 -39.60 10.01 19.20
CA ILE A 153 -38.17 9.71 19.27
C ILE A 153 -38.03 8.33 19.93
N GLN A 154 -37.65 7.34 19.12
CA GLN A 154 -37.29 6.01 19.61
C GLN A 154 -35.87 5.72 19.15
N PHE A 155 -34.98 5.43 20.10
CA PHE A 155 -33.68 4.88 19.82
C PHE A 155 -33.84 3.42 19.40
N GLU A 156 -33.97 3.16 18.10
CA GLU A 156 -34.03 1.78 17.63
C GLU A 156 -32.68 1.11 17.82
N LYS A 157 -32.73 -0.12 18.29
CA LYS A 157 -31.58 -1.00 18.25
C LYS A 157 -31.33 -1.34 16.80
N LEU A 158 -30.24 -0.81 16.25
CA LEU A 158 -29.83 -1.12 14.87
C LEU A 158 -29.76 -2.64 14.69
N GLU A 159 -30.29 -3.16 13.60
CA GLU A 159 -30.21 -4.58 13.26
C GLU A 159 -28.74 -5.06 13.29
N TYR A 160 -27.83 -4.15 12.95
CA TYR A 160 -26.38 -4.37 13.02
C TYR A 160 -25.69 -3.13 13.61
N ASN A 161 -25.03 -3.36 14.75
CA ASN A 161 -24.28 -2.31 15.47
C ASN A 161 -22.97 -1.92 14.75
N TYR A 162 -22.65 -2.53 13.64
CA TYR A 162 -21.41 -2.29 12.89
C TYR A 162 -21.61 -2.49 11.38
N GLU A 163 -20.86 -1.74 10.60
CA GLU A 163 -20.67 -1.96 9.16
C GLU A 163 -19.34 -2.68 8.91
N THR A 164 -19.31 -3.54 7.90
CA THR A 164 -18.09 -4.28 7.55
C THR A 164 -17.84 -4.26 6.05
N LYS A 165 -16.57 -4.17 5.66
CA LYS A 165 -16.12 -4.30 4.28
C LYS A 165 -14.77 -5.00 4.23
N CYS A 166 -14.62 -5.93 3.29
CA CYS A 166 -13.34 -6.53 2.95
C CYS A 166 -12.84 -5.92 1.63
N LEU A 167 -11.59 -5.47 1.64
CA LEU A 167 -10.87 -4.99 0.47
C LEU A 167 -9.68 -5.91 0.23
N LEU A 168 -9.43 -6.26 -1.03
CA LEU A 168 -8.29 -7.07 -1.45
C LEU A 168 -7.40 -6.25 -2.37
N TYR A 169 -6.09 -6.31 -2.14
CA TYR A 169 -5.10 -5.59 -2.93
C TYR A 169 -4.03 -6.55 -3.40
N GLY A 170 -3.69 -6.48 -4.69
CA GLY A 170 -2.56 -7.19 -5.28
C GLY A 170 -1.22 -6.54 -5.01
N ASN A 171 -0.21 -7.07 -5.66
CA ASN A 171 1.07 -6.40 -5.71
C ASN A 171 0.89 -5.07 -6.48
N PRO A 172 1.39 -3.92 -5.94
CA PRO A 172 1.30 -2.62 -6.63
C PRO A 172 1.97 -2.59 -8.02
N LEU A 173 2.72 -3.62 -8.40
CA LEU A 173 3.29 -3.77 -9.74
C LEU A 173 2.31 -4.29 -10.81
N ASP A 174 1.18 -4.87 -10.42
CA ASP A 174 0.15 -5.37 -11.35
C ASP A 174 -0.87 -4.26 -11.69
N LEU A 175 -0.41 -3.05 -11.90
CA LEU A 175 -1.16 -1.82 -11.97
C LEU A 175 -2.05 -1.68 -13.20
N GLU A 176 -3.34 -1.83 -13.04
CA GLU A 176 -4.31 -0.85 -13.53
C GLU A 176 -4.70 0.04 -12.32
N THR A 177 -4.07 1.20 -12.21
CA THR A 177 -4.40 2.20 -11.19
C THR A 177 -5.75 2.80 -11.49
N THR A 178 -6.78 2.30 -10.85
CA THR A 178 -8.01 3.05 -10.69
C THR A 178 -7.91 3.85 -9.38
N ILE A 179 -8.50 5.05 -9.35
CA ILE A 179 -8.66 5.94 -8.18
C ILE A 179 -9.19 5.18 -6.94
N GLU A 180 -9.73 4.00 -7.14
CA GLU A 180 -10.44 3.19 -6.17
C GLU A 180 -9.56 2.19 -5.39
N GLY A 181 -8.25 2.24 -5.57
CA GLY A 181 -7.33 1.28 -4.98
C GLY A 181 -7.14 0.06 -5.87
N TYR A 182 -6.12 -0.71 -5.55
CA TYR A 182 -5.72 -1.89 -6.33
C TYR A 182 -6.64 -3.07 -6.01
N GLU A 183 -7.81 -3.16 -6.66
CA GLU A 183 -8.62 -4.37 -6.57
C GLU A 183 -7.93 -5.48 -7.37
N ILE A 184 -7.66 -6.59 -6.71
CA ILE A 184 -7.11 -7.76 -7.38
C ILE A 184 -8.22 -8.41 -8.18
N LYS A 185 -8.03 -8.49 -9.51
CA LYS A 185 -8.84 -9.33 -10.38
C LYS A 185 -8.33 -10.77 -10.42
N HIS A 186 -7.01 -10.96 -10.19
CA HIS A 186 -6.36 -12.25 -10.25
C HIS A 186 -5.41 -12.44 -9.08
N LEU A 187 -5.42 -13.62 -8.46
CA LEU A 187 -4.44 -14.04 -7.48
C LEU A 187 -3.44 -14.99 -8.14
N THR A 188 -2.16 -14.74 -7.90
CA THR A 188 -1.08 -15.54 -8.44
C THR A 188 -0.43 -16.34 -7.31
N LEU A 189 -0.10 -17.61 -7.56
CA LEU A 189 0.64 -18.45 -6.61
C LEU A 189 1.93 -17.75 -6.16
N PHE A 190 2.26 -17.91 -4.88
CA PHE A 190 3.46 -17.36 -4.22
C PHE A 190 3.60 -15.83 -4.25
N LYS A 191 2.60 -15.11 -4.77
CA LYS A 191 2.55 -13.65 -4.66
C LYS A 191 1.67 -13.22 -3.50
N MET A 192 2.21 -12.35 -2.67
CA MET A 192 1.51 -11.81 -1.52
C MET A 192 0.39 -10.86 -1.96
N PHE A 193 -0.78 -11.02 -1.40
CA PHE A 193 -1.86 -10.05 -1.48
C PHE A 193 -2.26 -9.56 -0.09
N GLU A 194 -2.81 -8.37 -0.05
CA GLU A 194 -3.28 -7.71 1.16
C GLU A 194 -4.80 -7.84 1.28
N MET A 195 -5.27 -8.22 2.46
CA MET A 195 -6.68 -8.26 2.82
C MET A 195 -6.92 -7.26 3.96
N ASP A 196 -7.59 -6.17 3.67
CA ASP A 196 -8.00 -5.18 4.65
C ASP A 196 -9.47 -5.37 5.03
N ILE A 197 -9.72 -5.55 6.32
CA ILE A 197 -11.06 -5.72 6.85
C ILE A 197 -11.41 -4.47 7.64
N CYS A 198 -12.33 -3.71 7.11
CA CYS A 198 -12.86 -2.52 7.73
C CYS A 198 -14.07 -2.89 8.61
N ILE A 199 -14.08 -2.39 9.85
CA ILE A 199 -15.19 -2.53 10.80
C ILE A 199 -15.49 -1.14 11.34
N ILE A 200 -16.74 -0.69 11.23
CA ILE A 200 -17.19 0.63 11.70
C ILE A 200 -18.28 0.43 12.73
N ASN A 201 -18.07 0.91 13.94
CA ASN A 201 -19.10 0.95 14.99
C ASN A 201 -20.14 2.03 14.64
N ARG A 202 -21.42 1.69 14.68
CA ARG A 202 -22.53 2.60 14.36
C ARG A 202 -23.23 3.14 15.60
N GLU A 203 -22.80 2.73 16.79
CA GLU A 203 -23.42 3.12 18.05
C GLU A 203 -22.61 4.18 18.79
N ASN A 204 -23.30 4.91 19.65
CA ASN A 204 -22.71 5.88 20.57
C ASN A 204 -22.06 5.23 21.80
N SER A 205 -22.03 3.91 21.86
CA SER A 205 -21.40 3.10 22.91
C SER A 205 -20.24 2.27 22.37
N SER A 206 -19.33 1.89 23.26
CA SER A 206 -18.26 0.97 22.90
C SER A 206 -18.80 -0.42 22.64
N ASN A 207 -18.44 -1.00 21.50
CA ASN A 207 -18.84 -2.35 21.10
C ASN A 207 -17.67 -3.31 21.12
N LYS A 208 -17.91 -4.52 21.64
CA LYS A 208 -17.00 -5.65 21.57
C LYS A 208 -17.44 -6.58 20.44
N VAL A 209 -16.61 -6.74 19.45
CA VAL A 209 -16.85 -7.64 18.31
C VAL A 209 -15.82 -8.76 18.31
N THR A 210 -16.22 -9.95 17.84
CA THR A 210 -15.30 -11.07 17.64
C THR A 210 -14.99 -11.22 16.16
N PHE A 211 -13.71 -11.16 15.82
CA PHE A 211 -13.18 -11.39 14.47
C PHE A 211 -12.56 -12.78 14.40
N GLY A 212 -12.66 -13.46 13.27
CA GLY A 212 -11.97 -14.73 13.06
C GLY A 212 -12.21 -15.41 11.73
N PHE A 213 -11.63 -16.60 11.59
CA PHE A 213 -11.74 -17.46 10.42
C PHE A 213 -12.25 -18.84 10.80
N LYS A 214 -13.13 -19.42 9.95
CA LYS A 214 -13.50 -20.83 10.03
C LYS A 214 -12.48 -21.67 9.26
N LYS A 215 -12.33 -22.97 9.66
CA LYS A 215 -11.46 -23.95 8.96
C LYS A 215 -9.99 -23.51 8.88
N LEU A 216 -9.41 -23.06 9.98
CA LEU A 216 -8.03 -22.57 10.05
C LEU A 216 -6.97 -23.55 9.52
N ALA A 217 -7.12 -24.84 9.76
CA ALA A 217 -6.18 -25.86 9.25
C ALA A 217 -6.18 -25.90 7.71
N GLN A 218 -7.37 -25.80 7.09
CA GLN A 218 -7.48 -25.71 5.64
C GLN A 218 -6.88 -24.40 5.12
N LEU A 219 -7.13 -23.27 5.79
CA LEU A 219 -6.55 -21.98 5.43
C LEU A 219 -5.01 -22.05 5.42
N LYS A 220 -4.40 -22.48 6.54
CA LYS A 220 -2.94 -22.59 6.68
C LYS A 220 -2.31 -23.66 5.77
N SER A 221 -3.07 -24.60 5.25
CA SER A 221 -2.60 -25.55 4.24
C SER A 221 -2.61 -25.01 2.81
N GLN A 222 -3.26 -23.87 2.59
CA GLN A 222 -3.40 -23.23 1.28
C GLN A 222 -2.66 -21.89 1.18
N PHE A 223 -2.39 -21.25 2.32
CA PHE A 223 -1.76 -19.92 2.39
C PHE A 223 -0.73 -19.85 3.51
N ASP A 224 0.38 -19.18 3.22
CA ASP A 224 1.16 -18.56 4.29
C ASP A 224 0.44 -17.26 4.70
N VAL A 225 0.30 -17.02 6.01
CA VAL A 225 -0.56 -15.98 6.56
C VAL A 225 0.19 -15.08 7.53
N PHE A 226 -0.04 -13.76 7.45
CA PHE A 226 0.63 -12.76 8.29
C PHE A 226 -0.33 -11.64 8.70
N PRO A 227 -0.23 -11.07 9.92
CA PRO A 227 0.53 -11.63 11.04
C PRO A 227 -0.17 -12.89 11.58
N GLU A 228 0.58 -13.94 11.86
CA GLU A 228 0.02 -15.27 12.19
C GLU A 228 -0.94 -15.25 13.39
N HIS A 229 -0.67 -14.39 14.38
CA HIS A 229 -1.50 -14.25 15.58
C HIS A 229 -2.93 -13.76 15.31
N MET A 230 -3.17 -13.09 14.15
CA MET A 230 -4.52 -12.62 13.76
C MET A 230 -5.35 -13.74 13.11
N PHE A 231 -4.72 -14.80 12.62
CA PHE A 231 -5.41 -15.94 12.00
C PHE A 231 -5.82 -16.96 13.07
N LYS A 232 -6.89 -16.61 13.80
CA LYS A 232 -7.50 -17.40 14.86
C LYS A 232 -8.98 -17.65 14.56
N SER A 233 -9.58 -18.57 15.30
CA SER A 233 -11.02 -18.79 15.25
C SER A 233 -11.81 -17.62 15.83
N LYS A 234 -11.26 -16.96 16.87
CA LYS A 234 -11.86 -15.78 17.52
C LYS A 234 -10.77 -14.86 18.06
N THR A 235 -10.83 -13.60 17.67
CA THR A 235 -10.03 -12.50 18.23
C THR A 235 -10.99 -11.39 18.65
N GLU A 236 -10.94 -10.97 19.90
CA GLU A 236 -11.80 -9.89 20.40
C GLU A 236 -11.25 -8.54 20.02
N ILE A 237 -12.11 -7.65 19.51
CA ILE A 237 -11.81 -6.29 19.11
C ILE A 237 -12.78 -5.36 19.81
N ILE A 238 -12.27 -4.35 20.50
CA ILE A 238 -13.08 -3.30 21.10
C ILE A 238 -13.06 -2.10 20.14
N LEU A 239 -14.25 -1.62 19.81
CA LEU A 239 -14.47 -0.43 19.01
C LEU A 239 -15.06 0.65 19.93
N ALA A 240 -14.46 1.84 19.95
CA ALA A 240 -15.05 2.99 20.62
C ALA A 240 -16.33 3.48 19.88
N PRO A 241 -17.12 4.39 20.47
CA PRO A 241 -18.28 4.96 19.78
C PRO A 241 -17.90 5.52 18.41
N TYR A 242 -18.65 5.12 17.38
CA TYR A 242 -18.48 5.53 15.99
C TYR A 242 -17.08 5.26 15.39
N GLU A 243 -16.22 4.51 16.05
CA GLU A 243 -14.87 4.19 15.59
C GLU A 243 -14.90 3.27 14.37
N GLY A 244 -14.13 3.63 13.34
CA GLY A 244 -13.75 2.76 12.25
C GLY A 244 -12.35 2.17 12.47
N LYS A 245 -12.21 0.85 12.32
CA LYS A 245 -10.95 0.13 12.48
C LYS A 245 -10.64 -0.72 11.27
N ILE A 246 -9.37 -0.73 10.87
CA ILE A 246 -8.85 -1.57 9.80
C ILE A 246 -8.02 -2.71 10.40
N ILE A 247 -8.37 -3.93 10.05
CA ILE A 247 -7.56 -5.13 10.32
C ILE A 247 -6.86 -5.47 9.02
N ARG A 248 -5.54 -5.33 8.98
CA ARG A 248 -4.71 -5.64 7.82
C ARG A 248 -4.11 -7.04 7.94
N LEU A 249 -4.27 -7.83 6.90
CA LEU A 249 -3.79 -9.19 6.79
C LEU A 249 -3.08 -9.37 5.46
N TRP A 250 -2.05 -10.22 5.44
CA TRP A 250 -1.34 -10.60 4.22
C TRP A 250 -1.40 -12.11 4.05
N LEU A 251 -1.64 -12.53 2.82
CA LEU A 251 -1.75 -13.94 2.46
C LEU A 251 -0.92 -14.22 1.20
N ILE A 252 -0.22 -15.34 1.21
CA ILE A 252 0.53 -15.85 0.08
C ILE A 252 -0.05 -17.22 -0.29
N PRO A 253 -0.70 -17.38 -1.45
CA PRO A 253 -1.19 -18.69 -1.89
C PRO A 253 -0.01 -19.63 -2.14
N ILE A 254 -0.03 -20.83 -1.53
CA ILE A 254 1.05 -21.82 -1.64
C ILE A 254 0.64 -23.07 -2.42
N LYS A 255 -0.63 -23.17 -2.82
CA LYS A 255 -1.17 -24.29 -3.62
C LYS A 255 -2.06 -23.78 -4.73
N GLU A 256 -2.15 -24.56 -5.81
CA GLU A 256 -3.16 -24.34 -6.85
C GLU A 256 -4.57 -24.54 -6.30
N ASN A 257 -5.53 -23.87 -6.92
CA ASN A 257 -6.96 -23.94 -6.55
C ASN A 257 -7.27 -23.56 -5.10
N CYS A 258 -6.52 -22.58 -4.56
CA CYS A 258 -6.81 -22.01 -3.26
C CYS A 258 -8.17 -21.31 -3.25
N THR A 259 -8.84 -21.33 -2.12
CA THR A 259 -10.05 -20.53 -1.89
C THR A 259 -9.74 -19.42 -0.89
N ILE A 260 -9.99 -18.17 -1.27
CA ILE A 260 -9.77 -17.04 -0.35
C ILE A 260 -10.62 -17.25 0.91
N PRO A 261 -10.00 -17.14 2.09
CA PRO A 261 -10.72 -17.34 3.34
C PRO A 261 -11.71 -16.21 3.59
N ASN A 262 -12.96 -16.55 3.88
CA ASN A 262 -13.95 -15.59 4.32
C ASN A 262 -13.78 -15.30 5.81
N PRO A 263 -13.50 -14.05 6.21
CA PRO A 263 -13.50 -13.67 7.62
C PRO A 263 -14.92 -13.56 8.19
N TYR A 264 -15.04 -13.65 9.50
CA TYR A 264 -16.29 -13.55 10.24
C TYR A 264 -16.17 -12.47 11.32
N ILE A 265 -17.26 -11.72 11.49
CA ILE A 265 -17.47 -10.81 12.61
C ILE A 265 -18.76 -11.24 13.33
N ASN A 266 -18.66 -11.54 14.62
CA ASN A 266 -19.79 -12.01 15.43
C ASN A 266 -20.61 -13.12 14.74
N ASP A 267 -19.91 -14.15 14.24
CA ASP A 267 -20.46 -15.29 13.49
C ASP A 267 -21.09 -14.96 12.12
N ARG A 268 -21.08 -13.68 11.71
CA ARG A 268 -21.50 -13.25 10.36
C ARG A 268 -20.32 -13.23 9.41
N GLN A 269 -20.46 -13.87 8.27
CA GLN A 269 -19.46 -13.86 7.22
C GLN A 269 -19.36 -12.48 6.55
N ILE A 270 -18.15 -11.97 6.40
CA ILE A 270 -17.88 -10.77 5.61
C ILE A 270 -17.73 -11.19 4.15
N GLY A 271 -18.51 -10.55 3.27
CA GLY A 271 -18.42 -10.81 1.83
C GLY A 271 -17.07 -10.37 1.27
N LEU A 272 -16.48 -11.21 0.43
CA LEU A 272 -15.31 -10.85 -0.39
C LEU A 272 -15.73 -9.98 -1.56
N PRO A 273 -14.81 -9.19 -2.14
CA PRO A 273 -15.04 -8.50 -3.40
C PRO A 273 -15.46 -9.49 -4.48
N LYS A 274 -16.41 -9.07 -5.32
CA LYS A 274 -16.84 -9.88 -6.48
C LYS A 274 -15.74 -9.89 -7.54
N ASN A 275 -15.66 -10.96 -8.33
CA ASN A 275 -14.76 -11.13 -9.48
C ASN A 275 -13.28 -11.33 -9.15
N VAL A 276 -12.98 -12.01 -8.04
CA VAL A 276 -11.63 -12.48 -7.78
C VAL A 276 -11.41 -13.83 -8.48
N GLU A 277 -10.52 -13.85 -9.44
CA GLU A 277 -10.14 -15.07 -10.16
C GLU A 277 -8.77 -15.57 -9.67
N PHE A 278 -8.64 -16.89 -9.54
CA PHE A 278 -7.35 -17.53 -9.30
C PHE A 278 -6.72 -17.91 -10.63
N LYS A 279 -5.56 -17.36 -10.93
CA LYS A 279 -4.72 -17.83 -12.03
C LYS A 279 -3.55 -18.61 -11.46
N ALA A 280 -3.47 -19.88 -11.83
CA ALA A 280 -2.21 -20.59 -11.67
C ALA A 280 -1.16 -19.92 -12.56
N LEU A 281 0.04 -19.69 -12.01
CA LEU A 281 1.17 -19.30 -12.83
C LEU A 281 1.48 -20.45 -13.78
N GLU A 282 1.55 -20.14 -15.08
CA GLU A 282 2.11 -21.08 -16.05
C GLU A 282 3.62 -21.31 -15.85
N SER A 283 4.29 -20.44 -15.08
CA SER A 283 5.71 -20.57 -14.79
C SER A 283 5.93 -21.61 -13.68
N ARG A 284 6.74 -22.59 -14.00
CA ARG A 284 7.06 -23.78 -13.18
C ARG A 284 8.12 -23.52 -12.12
N HIS A 285 8.53 -22.28 -11.92
CA HIS A 285 9.62 -21.95 -11.00
C HIS A 285 9.08 -21.74 -9.60
N SER A 286 9.76 -22.27 -8.61
CA SER A 286 9.51 -21.91 -7.21
C SER A 286 9.63 -20.39 -7.07
N GLU A 287 8.52 -19.72 -6.78
CA GLU A 287 8.55 -18.30 -6.41
C GLU A 287 9.00 -18.11 -4.95
N ARG A 288 9.32 -19.19 -4.24
CA ARG A 288 9.92 -19.11 -2.91
C ARG A 288 11.40 -18.74 -3.00
N LEU A 289 11.85 -18.04 -1.97
CA LEU A 289 13.27 -17.86 -1.75
C LEU A 289 13.85 -19.19 -1.28
N ILE A 290 14.79 -19.75 -2.04
CA ILE A 290 15.41 -21.05 -1.76
C ILE A 290 16.87 -20.84 -1.39
N GLY A 291 17.32 -21.61 -0.41
CA GLY A 291 18.70 -21.63 0.07
C GLY A 291 18.89 -20.86 1.38
N GLN A 292 19.56 -21.52 2.33
CA GLN A 292 19.82 -20.99 3.67
C GLN A 292 20.54 -19.63 3.65
N SER A 293 21.44 -19.43 2.67
CA SER A 293 22.16 -18.16 2.50
C SER A 293 21.21 -16.99 2.20
N TYR A 294 20.20 -17.21 1.35
CA TYR A 294 19.22 -16.16 1.04
C TYR A 294 18.27 -15.88 2.19
N GLU A 295 17.87 -16.90 2.95
CA GLU A 295 17.10 -16.71 4.18
C GLU A 295 17.89 -15.89 5.20
N GLN A 296 19.20 -16.10 5.30
CA GLN A 296 20.09 -15.34 6.16
C GLN A 296 20.19 -13.87 5.69
N TYR A 297 20.32 -13.61 4.37
CA TYR A 297 20.32 -12.25 3.84
C TYR A 297 19.01 -11.51 4.16
N LEU A 298 17.86 -12.19 3.99
CA LEU A 298 16.56 -11.63 4.34
C LEU A 298 16.45 -11.35 5.85
N SER A 299 16.90 -12.26 6.70
CA SER A 299 16.93 -12.08 8.16
C SER A 299 17.80 -10.89 8.58
N ASN A 300 18.98 -10.78 7.99
CA ASN A 300 19.91 -9.69 8.24
C ASN A 300 19.32 -8.33 7.75
N PHE A 301 18.68 -8.32 6.60
CA PHE A 301 17.97 -7.12 6.11
C PHE A 301 16.89 -6.67 7.10
N LYS A 302 16.06 -7.57 7.60
CA LYS A 302 15.05 -7.27 8.63
C LYS A 302 15.70 -6.63 9.85
N LYS A 303 16.75 -7.26 10.37
CA LYS A 303 17.44 -6.83 11.59
C LYS A 303 18.13 -5.47 11.41
N ASN A 304 18.85 -5.27 10.32
CA ASN A 304 19.73 -4.12 10.15
C ASN A 304 19.07 -2.92 9.45
N VAL A 305 17.97 -3.15 8.71
CA VAL A 305 17.29 -2.09 7.96
C VAL A 305 15.92 -1.78 8.56
N LEU A 306 15.06 -2.79 8.78
CA LEU A 306 13.66 -2.54 9.14
C LEU A 306 13.48 -2.26 10.63
N PHE A 307 14.25 -2.88 11.53
CA PHE A 307 14.04 -2.75 12.98
C PHE A 307 14.68 -1.52 13.61
N ASP A 308 15.54 -0.80 12.90
CA ASP A 308 16.05 0.50 13.36
C ASP A 308 15.04 1.62 13.02
N ALA A 309 14.17 1.96 13.98
CA ALA A 309 13.01 2.81 13.74
C ALA A 309 13.31 4.32 13.59
N ILE A 310 14.47 4.79 14.04
CA ILE A 310 14.67 6.23 14.29
C ILE A 310 15.61 6.89 13.28
N LYS A 311 16.36 6.10 12.51
CA LYS A 311 17.37 6.60 11.56
C LYS A 311 17.11 6.10 10.16
N LEU A 312 17.51 6.89 9.17
CA LEU A 312 17.62 6.38 7.81
C LEU A 312 18.50 5.11 7.80
N LYS A 313 18.05 4.08 7.11
CA LYS A 313 18.84 2.88 6.79
C LYS A 313 18.65 2.52 5.33
N ILE A 314 19.72 2.08 4.70
CA ILE A 314 19.76 1.70 3.30
C ILE A 314 20.23 0.24 3.22
N GLY A 315 19.39 -0.65 2.68
CA GLY A 315 19.78 -2.00 2.30
C GLY A 315 20.31 -2.00 0.86
N ILE A 316 21.47 -2.58 0.63
CA ILE A 316 22.11 -2.66 -0.69
C ILE A 316 22.46 -4.11 -0.99
N PHE A 317 21.89 -4.64 -2.07
CA PHE A 317 22.29 -5.93 -2.64
C PHE A 317 22.97 -5.70 -3.98
N TYR A 318 24.18 -6.20 -4.15
CA TYR A 318 24.93 -6.06 -5.39
C TYR A 318 25.58 -7.39 -5.79
N GLY A 319 25.82 -7.57 -7.09
CA GLY A 319 26.39 -8.81 -7.64
C GLY A 319 26.09 -8.95 -9.13
N ASN A 320 26.55 -10.02 -9.74
CA ASN A 320 26.43 -10.28 -11.17
C ASN A 320 24.99 -10.69 -11.56
N SER A 321 24.72 -10.77 -12.86
CA SER A 321 23.44 -11.22 -13.39
C SER A 321 23.11 -12.66 -12.93
N GLY A 322 21.81 -12.89 -12.71
CA GLY A 322 21.32 -14.24 -12.42
C GLY A 322 21.56 -14.75 -11.00
N THR A 323 22.24 -13.97 -10.13
CA THR A 323 22.54 -14.38 -8.76
C THR A 323 21.35 -14.31 -7.78
N GLY A 324 20.12 -14.13 -8.24
CA GLY A 324 18.93 -14.15 -7.38
C GLY A 324 18.59 -12.83 -6.67
N LYS A 325 19.28 -11.71 -6.97
CA LYS A 325 19.05 -10.39 -6.34
C LYS A 325 17.60 -9.91 -6.41
N SER A 326 16.98 -9.97 -7.59
CA SER A 326 15.59 -9.50 -7.77
C SER A 326 14.59 -10.37 -7.01
N LYS A 327 14.87 -11.67 -6.84
CA LYS A 327 14.06 -12.56 -6.00
C LYS A 327 14.18 -12.17 -4.52
N LEU A 328 15.42 -11.99 -4.03
CA LEU A 328 15.65 -11.52 -2.66
C LEU A 328 15.03 -10.13 -2.42
N PHE A 329 15.14 -9.22 -3.40
CA PHE A 329 14.50 -7.91 -3.37
C PHE A 329 12.99 -8.04 -3.16
N GLN A 330 12.31 -8.90 -3.92
CA GLN A 330 10.87 -9.12 -3.79
C GLN A 330 10.49 -9.64 -2.39
N GLU A 331 11.26 -10.57 -1.83
CA GLU A 331 11.01 -11.07 -0.49
C GLU A 331 11.28 -10.02 0.61
N CYS A 332 12.24 -9.13 0.37
CA CYS A 332 12.44 -7.97 1.24
C CYS A 332 11.24 -7.01 1.20
N LEU A 333 10.64 -6.77 0.02
CA LEU A 333 9.41 -5.98 -0.10
C LEU A 333 8.26 -6.61 0.69
N ASN A 334 8.02 -7.92 0.49
CA ASN A 334 6.99 -8.66 1.19
C ASN A 334 7.18 -8.56 2.72
N SER A 335 8.40 -8.79 3.16
CA SER A 335 8.75 -8.69 4.58
C SER A 335 8.54 -7.28 5.13
N SER A 336 8.87 -6.24 4.36
CA SER A 336 8.70 -4.85 4.77
C SER A 336 7.23 -4.46 4.93
N LYS A 337 6.36 -4.93 4.02
CA LYS A 337 4.90 -4.77 4.15
C LYS A 337 4.38 -5.36 5.46
N VAL A 338 4.78 -6.60 5.77
CA VAL A 338 4.39 -7.29 7.02
C VAL A 338 4.86 -6.52 8.26
N ASN A 339 5.99 -5.81 8.17
CA ASN A 339 6.52 -4.95 9.24
C ASN A 339 5.92 -3.53 9.23
N GLY A 340 4.87 -3.30 8.43
CA GLY A 340 4.09 -2.06 8.41
C GLY A 340 4.76 -0.90 7.66
N TYR A 341 5.62 -1.20 6.67
CA TYR A 341 6.13 -0.21 5.74
C TYR A 341 5.20 -0.10 4.54
N ASP A 342 4.86 1.11 4.14
CA ASP A 342 4.29 1.37 2.82
C ASP A 342 5.42 1.32 1.78
N ILE A 343 5.22 0.56 0.70
CA ILE A 343 6.25 0.35 -0.31
C ILE A 343 6.11 1.38 -1.43
N VAL A 344 7.20 2.07 -1.72
CA VAL A 344 7.35 2.90 -2.93
C VAL A 344 8.30 2.16 -3.86
N ASP A 345 7.73 1.31 -4.71
CA ASP A 345 8.50 0.49 -5.64
C ASP A 345 8.65 1.19 -6.99
N PHE A 346 9.88 1.43 -7.40
CA PHE A 346 10.21 1.97 -8.71
C PHE A 346 10.39 0.88 -9.77
N GLY A 347 10.27 -0.39 -9.39
CA GLY A 347 10.31 -1.56 -10.24
C GLY A 347 11.68 -1.84 -10.86
N SER A 348 11.75 -2.96 -11.58
CA SER A 348 12.83 -3.19 -12.55
C SER A 348 12.38 -2.59 -13.88
N LEU A 349 13.07 -1.56 -14.34
CA LEU A 349 12.81 -0.91 -15.63
C LEU A 349 13.12 -1.81 -16.85
N ASN A 350 13.35 -3.10 -16.63
CA ASN A 350 13.75 -4.05 -17.66
C ASN A 350 12.75 -4.22 -18.82
N ASN A 351 11.51 -3.72 -18.68
CA ASN A 351 10.45 -3.96 -19.67
C ASN A 351 9.94 -2.71 -20.39
N SER A 352 10.41 -1.50 -20.07
CA SER A 352 9.97 -0.29 -20.78
C SER A 352 11.11 0.31 -21.59
N LYS A 353 10.87 0.55 -22.88
CA LYS A 353 11.76 1.31 -23.77
C LYS A 353 11.94 2.77 -23.32
N ASN A 354 11.22 3.22 -22.31
CA ASN A 354 11.26 4.58 -21.79
C ASN A 354 12.01 4.58 -20.46
N MET A 355 13.14 5.27 -20.41
CA MET A 355 13.82 5.59 -19.15
C MET A 355 12.88 6.42 -18.27
N LEU A 356 12.82 6.10 -16.98
CA LEU A 356 12.10 6.91 -16.01
C LEU A 356 12.65 8.35 -16.03
N SER A 357 11.78 9.34 -16.12
CA SER A 357 12.18 10.73 -15.99
C SER A 357 12.24 11.16 -14.52
N VAL A 358 12.91 12.28 -14.23
CA VAL A 358 12.89 12.90 -12.89
C VAL A 358 11.44 13.22 -12.47
N GLN A 359 10.63 13.67 -13.43
CA GLN A 359 9.22 13.97 -13.22
C GLN A 359 8.44 12.72 -12.79
N ASP A 360 8.58 11.59 -13.49
CA ASP A 360 7.92 10.34 -13.13
C ASP A 360 8.34 9.84 -11.74
N PHE A 361 9.63 10.00 -11.41
CA PHE A 361 10.16 9.63 -10.10
C PHE A 361 9.49 10.45 -8.98
N ILE A 362 9.45 11.77 -9.14
CA ILE A 362 8.82 12.67 -8.17
C ILE A 362 7.31 12.42 -8.09
N GLN A 363 6.63 12.25 -9.21
CA GLN A 363 5.20 11.96 -9.24
C GLN A 363 4.84 10.69 -8.47
N ARG A 364 5.63 9.62 -8.62
CA ARG A 364 5.46 8.38 -7.82
C ARG A 364 5.66 8.62 -6.32
N LEU A 365 6.64 9.43 -5.94
CA LEU A 365 6.81 9.82 -4.53
C LEU A 365 5.60 10.62 -4.01
N LEU A 366 5.07 11.57 -4.78
CA LEU A 366 3.90 12.35 -4.40
C LEU A 366 2.65 11.46 -4.27
N ILE A 367 2.43 10.55 -5.23
CA ILE A 367 1.34 9.56 -5.16
C ILE A 367 1.44 8.75 -3.85
N ALA A 368 2.63 8.29 -3.51
CA ALA A 368 2.84 7.53 -2.27
C ALA A 368 2.63 8.40 -1.01
N ILE A 369 3.18 9.61 -0.99
CA ILE A 369 3.04 10.55 0.13
C ILE A 369 1.57 10.90 0.38
N TYR A 370 0.79 11.19 -0.66
CA TYR A 370 -0.62 11.57 -0.55
C TYR A 370 -1.58 10.38 -0.65
N ASN A 371 -1.09 9.22 -1.10
CA ASN A 371 -1.85 7.97 -1.29
C ASN A 371 -3.12 8.16 -2.15
N ILE A 372 -3.00 8.91 -3.24
CA ILE A 372 -4.04 9.15 -4.25
C ILE A 372 -3.40 9.18 -5.64
N SER A 373 -4.22 8.98 -6.68
CA SER A 373 -3.74 9.08 -8.06
C SER A 373 -3.34 10.52 -8.41
N LEU A 374 -2.46 10.67 -9.38
CA LEU A 374 -2.00 11.97 -9.83
C LEU A 374 -3.15 12.81 -10.42
N ASP A 375 -4.02 12.19 -11.23
CA ASP A 375 -5.18 12.85 -11.83
C ASP A 375 -6.13 13.42 -10.77
N MET A 376 -6.35 12.65 -9.71
CA MET A 376 -7.17 13.09 -8.59
C MET A 376 -6.51 14.23 -7.81
N LEU A 377 -5.19 14.17 -7.62
CA LEU A 377 -4.44 15.25 -7.00
C LEU A 377 -4.52 16.53 -7.85
N GLU A 378 -4.34 16.41 -9.17
CA GLU A 378 -4.46 17.52 -10.12
C GLU A 378 -5.85 18.17 -10.07
N GLU A 379 -6.90 17.34 -10.07
CA GLU A 379 -8.28 17.84 -10.01
C GLU A 379 -8.56 18.57 -8.70
N ILE A 380 -8.05 18.06 -7.58
CA ILE A 380 -8.16 18.74 -6.28
C ILE A 380 -7.44 20.08 -6.31
N ILE A 381 -6.23 20.13 -6.85
CA ILE A 381 -5.46 21.37 -6.97
C ILE A 381 -6.17 22.37 -7.90
N LYS A 382 -6.75 21.93 -9.03
CA LYS A 382 -7.57 22.78 -9.90
C LYS A 382 -8.78 23.35 -9.16
N THR A 383 -9.45 22.52 -8.37
CA THR A 383 -10.59 22.96 -7.54
C THR A 383 -10.14 24.00 -6.52
N LEU A 384 -9.02 23.77 -5.85
CA LEU A 384 -8.44 24.71 -4.89
C LEU A 384 -8.00 26.03 -5.57
N LYS A 385 -7.40 25.96 -6.76
CA LYS A 385 -7.05 27.16 -7.55
C LYS A 385 -8.28 28.00 -7.92
N PHE A 386 -9.39 27.36 -8.26
CA PHE A 386 -10.65 28.06 -8.53
C PHE A 386 -11.18 28.77 -7.27
N GLN A 387 -10.92 28.21 -6.09
CA GLN A 387 -11.28 28.76 -4.78
C GLN A 387 -10.33 29.85 -4.28
N GLU A 388 -9.21 30.06 -4.94
CA GLU A 388 -8.11 30.95 -4.54
C GLU A 388 -8.52 32.41 -4.25
N ASN A 389 -9.63 32.89 -4.81
CA ASN A 389 -10.08 34.23 -4.56
C ASN A 389 -10.59 34.47 -3.13
N ASN A 390 -10.81 33.37 -2.36
CA ASN A 390 -11.48 33.45 -1.06
C ASN A 390 -10.63 33.00 0.14
N ASP A 391 -9.49 32.30 -0.03
CA ASP A 391 -8.71 31.80 1.11
C ASP A 391 -7.19 32.08 1.00
N LEU A 392 -6.79 33.27 1.44
CA LEU A 392 -5.40 33.73 1.47
C LEU A 392 -4.47 32.87 2.35
N LEU A 393 -5.00 32.05 3.26
CA LEU A 393 -4.20 31.21 4.16
C LEU A 393 -3.65 29.95 3.47
N ILE A 394 -4.40 29.40 2.53
CA ILE A 394 -3.96 28.22 1.75
C ILE A 394 -2.85 28.62 0.79
N LYS A 395 -2.95 29.78 0.14
CA LYS A 395 -1.93 30.30 -0.80
C LYS A 395 -0.55 30.46 -0.17
N LYS A 396 -0.47 30.66 1.14
CA LYS A 396 0.79 30.84 1.86
C LYS A 396 1.40 29.53 2.34
N GLN A 397 0.73 28.39 2.14
CA GLN A 397 1.31 27.10 2.55
C GLN A 397 2.28 26.58 1.48
N PRO A 398 3.57 26.39 1.83
CA PRO A 398 4.57 25.93 0.87
C PRO A 398 4.22 24.60 0.21
N GLU A 399 3.51 23.72 0.91
CA GLU A 399 3.07 22.41 0.41
C GLU A 399 1.99 22.55 -0.67
N TYR A 400 1.08 23.51 -0.52
CA TYR A 400 0.09 23.81 -1.56
C TYR A 400 0.78 24.35 -2.82
N CYS A 401 1.72 25.31 -2.68
CA CYS A 401 2.49 25.83 -3.79
C CYS A 401 3.25 24.70 -4.51
N MET A 402 3.92 23.81 -3.77
CA MET A 402 4.59 22.65 -4.30
C MET A 402 3.67 21.81 -5.20
N LEU A 403 2.48 21.47 -4.70
CA LEU A 403 1.51 20.67 -5.45
C LEU A 403 0.89 21.43 -6.62
N ALA A 404 0.66 22.73 -6.50
CA ALA A 404 0.12 23.54 -7.56
C ALA A 404 1.13 23.70 -8.72
N ASP A 405 2.41 23.87 -8.39
CA ASP A 405 3.46 24.11 -9.36
C ASP A 405 3.87 22.86 -10.12
N ILE A 406 3.78 21.65 -9.53
CA ILE A 406 4.17 20.40 -10.22
C ILE A 406 3.37 20.17 -11.49
N PHE A 407 2.10 20.59 -11.53
CA PHE A 407 1.22 20.46 -12.71
C PHE A 407 1.49 21.51 -13.79
N SER A 408 2.33 22.50 -13.51
CA SER A 408 2.79 23.50 -14.49
C SER A 408 4.17 23.20 -15.07
N VAL A 409 4.84 22.17 -14.58
CA VAL A 409 6.14 21.73 -15.10
C VAL A 409 5.96 21.12 -16.50
N THR A 410 6.63 21.69 -17.49
CA THR A 410 6.51 21.27 -18.90
C THR A 410 7.79 20.71 -19.50
N ASN A 411 8.94 20.93 -18.84
CA ASN A 411 10.24 20.50 -19.33
C ASN A 411 11.22 20.20 -18.20
N ASP A 412 12.37 19.61 -18.54
CA ASP A 412 13.37 19.17 -17.57
C ASP A 412 13.98 20.32 -16.74
N LEU A 413 14.13 21.52 -17.33
CA LEU A 413 14.66 22.69 -16.62
C LEU A 413 13.68 23.18 -15.55
N ASP A 414 12.39 23.24 -15.89
CA ASP A 414 11.34 23.57 -14.94
C ASP A 414 11.29 22.53 -13.81
N MET A 415 11.51 21.25 -14.14
CA MET A 415 11.56 20.17 -13.17
C MET A 415 12.74 20.30 -12.22
N GLN A 416 13.92 20.64 -12.71
CA GLN A 416 15.09 20.89 -11.86
C GLN A 416 14.88 22.09 -10.93
N ASN A 417 14.28 23.17 -11.41
CA ASN A 417 13.93 24.33 -10.61
C ASN A 417 12.91 23.97 -9.53
N TRP A 418 11.88 23.20 -9.90
CA TRP A 418 10.86 22.71 -8.97
C TRP A 418 11.47 21.83 -7.88
N VAL A 419 12.32 20.87 -8.23
CA VAL A 419 13.04 20.02 -7.27
C VAL A 419 13.89 20.88 -6.33
N SER A 420 14.65 21.83 -6.87
CA SER A 420 15.48 22.73 -6.04
C SER A 420 14.67 23.52 -5.01
N GLN A 421 13.47 23.96 -5.39
CA GLN A 421 12.59 24.76 -4.53
C GLN A 421 11.86 23.92 -3.47
N TYR A 422 11.41 22.70 -3.81
CA TYR A 422 10.45 21.96 -2.98
C TYR A 422 10.99 20.66 -2.37
N LEU A 423 12.22 20.27 -2.68
CA LEU A 423 12.81 19.03 -2.18
C LEU A 423 12.76 18.92 -0.64
N ASP A 424 12.98 20.01 0.07
CA ASP A 424 12.98 20.00 1.54
C ASP A 424 11.60 19.66 2.11
N ILE A 425 10.52 20.08 1.45
CA ILE A 425 9.15 19.73 1.85
C ILE A 425 8.91 18.22 1.67
N ILE A 426 9.35 17.67 0.53
CA ILE A 426 9.28 16.22 0.27
C ILE A 426 10.06 15.45 1.32
N ILE A 427 11.28 15.88 1.65
CA ILE A 427 12.15 15.26 2.66
C ILE A 427 11.46 15.23 4.03
N LEU A 428 10.88 16.34 4.46
CA LEU A 428 10.17 16.41 5.75
C LEU A 428 8.96 15.46 5.79
N LYS A 429 8.25 15.29 4.67
CA LYS A 429 7.14 14.34 4.56
C LYS A 429 7.63 12.89 4.57
N LEU A 430 8.65 12.59 3.78
CA LEU A 430 9.25 11.26 3.75
C LEU A 430 9.80 10.86 5.13
N ALA A 431 10.48 11.75 5.83
CA ALA A 431 11.04 11.44 7.15
C ALA A 431 9.97 11.02 8.17
N LYS A 432 8.77 11.62 8.10
CA LYS A 432 7.64 11.30 8.98
C LYS A 432 6.92 10.00 8.60
N CYS A 433 6.96 9.61 7.33
CA CYS A 433 6.26 8.43 6.82
C CYS A 433 7.10 7.16 7.03
N LYS A 434 6.44 6.03 7.25
CA LYS A 434 7.09 4.72 7.36
C LYS A 434 7.14 4.04 5.97
N PHE A 435 7.98 4.59 5.08
CA PHE A 435 8.16 4.09 3.72
C PHE A 435 9.39 3.18 3.60
N LEU A 436 9.30 2.20 2.71
CA LEU A 436 10.43 1.58 2.06
C LEU A 436 10.45 2.04 0.60
N ILE A 437 11.43 2.88 0.24
CA ILE A 437 11.70 3.27 -1.15
C ILE A 437 12.59 2.19 -1.74
N ALA A 438 12.07 1.48 -2.73
CA ALA A 438 12.70 0.29 -3.27
C ALA A 438 13.00 0.47 -4.77
N ILE A 439 14.25 0.20 -5.16
CA ILE A 439 14.73 0.35 -6.51
C ILE A 439 15.53 -0.89 -6.90
N ASP A 440 14.98 -1.69 -7.82
CA ASP A 440 15.71 -2.82 -8.39
C ASP A 440 16.51 -2.34 -9.62
N ASN A 441 17.78 -2.76 -9.72
CA ASN A 441 18.67 -2.45 -10.85
C ASN A 441 18.93 -0.94 -11.05
N VAL A 442 19.42 -0.27 -10.02
CA VAL A 442 19.75 1.17 -10.00
C VAL A 442 20.60 1.62 -11.19
N GLN A 443 21.46 0.75 -11.75
CA GLN A 443 22.34 1.04 -12.87
C GLN A 443 21.61 1.42 -14.17
N PHE A 444 20.31 1.20 -14.27
CA PHE A 444 19.52 1.57 -15.44
C PHE A 444 18.85 2.95 -15.33
N PHE A 445 19.01 3.62 -14.20
CA PHE A 445 18.54 5.00 -14.05
C PHE A 445 19.47 6.00 -14.74
N ASN A 446 18.90 7.11 -15.20
CA ASN A 446 19.68 8.22 -15.72
C ASN A 446 20.46 8.95 -14.59
N ASN A 447 21.44 9.73 -14.99
CA ASN A 447 22.31 10.45 -14.05
C ASN A 447 21.55 11.46 -13.17
N ASP A 448 20.49 12.07 -13.68
CA ASP A 448 19.72 13.08 -12.93
C ASP A 448 18.91 12.44 -11.80
N ILE A 449 18.37 11.25 -12.04
CA ILE A 449 17.69 10.48 -10.98
C ILE A 449 18.71 9.98 -9.95
N ILE A 450 19.91 9.58 -10.36
CA ILE A 450 20.97 9.17 -9.43
C ILE A 450 21.36 10.34 -8.53
N ASP A 451 21.53 11.55 -9.08
CA ASP A 451 21.85 12.76 -8.31
C ASP A 451 20.69 13.14 -7.37
N LEU A 452 19.45 13.02 -7.83
CA LEU A 452 18.26 13.24 -7.01
C LEU A 452 18.17 12.23 -5.86
N LEU A 453 18.40 10.94 -6.15
CA LEU A 453 18.40 9.88 -5.14
C LEU A 453 19.48 10.13 -4.08
N ASP A 454 20.68 10.51 -4.50
CA ASP A 454 21.77 10.86 -3.58
C ASP A 454 21.42 12.08 -2.72
N SER A 455 20.80 13.09 -3.32
CA SER A 455 20.34 14.29 -2.62
C SER A 455 19.25 13.97 -1.59
N ILE A 456 18.29 13.12 -1.95
CA ILE A 456 17.23 12.66 -1.02
C ILE A 456 17.85 11.90 0.15
N CYS A 457 18.72 10.93 -0.12
CA CYS A 457 19.38 10.15 0.93
C CYS A 457 20.22 11.05 1.85
N THR A 458 21.01 11.96 1.29
CA THR A 458 21.89 12.88 2.06
C THR A 458 21.06 13.79 2.98
N LYS A 459 19.95 14.34 2.50
CA LYS A 459 19.05 15.19 3.31
C LYS A 459 18.31 14.37 4.38
N LEU A 460 17.88 13.14 4.08
CA LEU A 460 17.23 12.28 5.08
C LEU A 460 18.18 11.80 6.18
N ILE A 461 19.48 11.67 5.92
CA ILE A 461 20.49 11.32 6.92
C ILE A 461 20.52 12.35 8.06
N ILE A 462 20.43 13.63 7.71
CA ILE A 462 20.47 14.74 8.70
C ILE A 462 19.11 15.00 9.33
N THR A 463 18.03 14.55 8.70
CA THR A 463 16.65 14.74 9.20
C THR A 463 16.32 13.68 10.25
N LYS A 464 16.13 14.07 11.50
CA LYS A 464 15.79 13.14 12.59
C LYS A 464 14.50 13.58 13.29
N PRO A 465 13.60 12.65 13.63
CA PRO A 465 13.63 11.21 13.32
C PRO A 465 13.33 10.94 11.83
N CYS A 466 13.85 9.82 11.29
CA CYS A 466 13.57 9.38 9.93
C CYS A 466 13.07 7.94 9.93
N ASN A 467 11.81 7.74 9.56
CA ASN A 467 11.16 6.42 9.51
C ASN A 467 11.29 5.75 8.13
N THR A 468 11.62 6.51 7.09
CA THR A 468 11.83 6.00 5.73
C THR A 468 13.12 5.18 5.64
N LYS A 469 13.06 4.10 4.86
CA LYS A 469 14.18 3.21 4.54
C LYS A 469 14.33 3.10 3.03
N PHE A 470 15.51 2.65 2.59
CA PHE A 470 15.77 2.35 1.17
C PHE A 470 16.18 0.89 1.01
N LEU A 471 15.82 0.33 -0.15
CA LEU A 471 16.31 -0.95 -0.64
C LEU A 471 16.75 -0.78 -2.08
N LEU A 472 18.03 -0.96 -2.34
CA LEU A 472 18.66 -0.75 -3.64
C LEU A 472 19.32 -2.03 -4.11
N THR A 473 19.16 -2.37 -5.39
CA THR A 473 19.96 -3.44 -5.99
C THR A 473 20.83 -2.92 -7.11
N PHE A 474 21.98 -3.56 -7.28
CA PHE A 474 22.96 -3.22 -8.32
C PHE A 474 23.42 -4.47 -9.04
N ASN A 475 23.44 -4.41 -10.38
CA ASN A 475 24.01 -5.45 -11.22
C ASN A 475 25.38 -4.99 -11.71
N LEU A 476 26.43 -5.66 -11.21
CA LEU A 476 27.83 -5.29 -11.46
C LEU A 476 28.22 -5.42 -12.93
N ASP A 477 27.58 -6.32 -13.69
CA ASP A 477 27.88 -6.53 -15.11
C ASP A 477 27.60 -5.28 -15.98
N TYR A 478 26.72 -4.39 -15.50
CA TYR A 478 26.30 -3.18 -16.22
C TYR A 478 26.83 -1.88 -15.62
N ILE A 479 27.61 -1.94 -14.54
CA ILE A 479 28.18 -0.75 -13.91
C ILE A 479 29.50 -0.40 -14.60
N LYS A 480 29.52 0.73 -15.28
CA LYS A 480 30.76 1.25 -15.86
C LYS A 480 31.64 1.83 -14.75
N LYS A 481 32.94 1.60 -14.85
CA LYS A 481 33.94 2.19 -13.98
C LYS A 481 33.83 3.72 -14.06
N ASP A 482 33.92 4.40 -12.94
CA ASP A 482 33.82 5.88 -12.82
C ASP A 482 32.45 6.50 -13.18
N SER A 483 31.40 5.67 -13.39
CA SER A 483 30.04 6.17 -13.54
C SER A 483 29.48 6.73 -12.23
N LYS A 484 28.46 7.62 -12.32
CA LYS A 484 27.74 8.12 -11.13
C LYS A 484 27.17 6.98 -10.27
N VAL A 485 26.68 5.90 -10.90
CA VAL A 485 26.22 4.70 -10.22
C VAL A 485 27.34 4.01 -9.43
N SER A 486 28.54 3.90 -10.02
CA SER A 486 29.72 3.35 -9.34
C SER A 486 30.11 4.20 -8.14
N GLN A 487 30.08 5.53 -8.28
CA GLN A 487 30.35 6.48 -7.19
C GLN A 487 29.31 6.37 -6.08
N LEU A 488 28.01 6.31 -6.44
CA LEU A 488 26.92 6.12 -5.49
C LEU A 488 27.08 4.82 -4.68
N LEU A 489 27.33 3.70 -5.37
CA LEU A 489 27.55 2.40 -4.74
C LEU A 489 28.74 2.46 -3.79
N SER A 490 29.88 3.00 -4.23
CA SER A 490 31.09 3.13 -3.42
C SER A 490 30.88 4.01 -2.19
N LYS A 491 30.18 5.15 -2.34
CA LYS A 491 29.83 6.07 -1.25
C LYS A 491 29.05 5.36 -0.15
N TYR A 492 28.00 4.66 -0.52
CA TYR A 492 27.12 4.05 0.46
C TYR A 492 27.66 2.72 1.02
N THR A 493 28.42 1.94 0.25
CA THR A 493 29.07 0.72 0.79
C THR A 493 30.19 1.02 1.79
N ALA A 494 30.79 2.20 1.76
CA ALA A 494 31.82 2.62 2.72
C ALA A 494 31.27 2.95 4.11
N ASP A 495 29.97 3.30 4.24
CA ASP A 495 29.37 3.71 5.53
C ASP A 495 28.51 2.58 6.13
N SER A 496 29.13 1.71 6.89
CA SER A 496 28.45 0.60 7.59
C SER A 496 27.49 1.06 8.70
N SER A 497 27.56 2.31 9.16
CA SER A 497 26.64 2.85 10.17
C SER A 497 25.28 3.18 9.56
N LEU A 498 25.25 3.56 8.30
CA LEU A 498 24.08 3.95 7.51
C LEU A 498 23.51 2.79 6.70
N THR A 499 24.38 1.92 6.18
CA THR A 499 24.01 0.92 5.19
C THR A 499 24.21 -0.50 5.70
N TYR A 500 23.32 -1.37 5.27
CA TYR A 500 23.50 -2.80 5.26
C TYR A 500 23.76 -3.27 3.84
N THR A 501 24.90 -3.87 3.59
CA THR A 501 25.35 -4.24 2.25
C THR A 501 25.65 -5.73 2.17
N GLU A 502 25.19 -6.38 1.10
CA GLU A 502 25.50 -7.80 0.81
C GLU A 502 25.90 -7.98 -0.66
N HIS A 503 27.02 -8.69 -0.84
CA HIS A 503 27.46 -9.14 -2.15
C HIS A 503 26.83 -10.50 -2.46
N ILE A 504 25.86 -10.51 -3.37
CA ILE A 504 25.14 -11.72 -3.76
C ILE A 504 25.87 -12.40 -4.90
N THR A 505 26.50 -13.54 -4.59
CA THR A 505 27.32 -14.30 -5.55
C THR A 505 26.64 -15.57 -6.07
N GLY A 506 25.38 -15.81 -5.71
CA GLY A 506 24.68 -17.07 -5.93
C GLY A 506 24.66 -17.93 -4.67
N PHE A 507 24.34 -19.21 -4.82
CA PHE A 507 24.32 -20.17 -3.71
C PHE A 507 25.70 -20.34 -3.10
N LYS A 508 25.74 -20.59 -1.79
CA LYS A 508 27.01 -20.77 -1.07
C LYS A 508 27.49 -22.22 -1.09
N SER A 509 26.58 -23.18 -1.26
CA SER A 509 26.89 -24.60 -1.24
C SER A 509 26.23 -25.38 -2.39
N SER A 510 26.67 -26.58 -2.62
CA SER A 510 26.06 -27.50 -3.59
C SER A 510 24.73 -28.06 -3.08
N GLU A 511 24.54 -28.08 -1.77
CA GLU A 511 23.29 -28.47 -1.13
C GLU A 511 22.18 -27.46 -1.45
N GLU A 512 22.46 -26.14 -1.40
CA GLU A 512 21.50 -25.10 -1.81
C GLU A 512 21.17 -25.21 -3.31
N CYS A 513 22.15 -25.57 -4.15
CA CYS A 513 21.91 -25.84 -5.57
C CYS A 513 20.98 -27.03 -5.78
N TYR A 514 21.21 -28.12 -5.00
CA TYR A 514 20.33 -29.28 -5.05
C TYR A 514 18.90 -28.95 -4.60
N GLU A 515 18.74 -28.24 -3.48
CA GLU A 515 17.46 -27.79 -2.96
C GLU A 515 16.72 -26.93 -4.01
N PHE A 516 17.42 -25.99 -4.64
CA PHE A 516 16.86 -25.16 -5.71
C PHE A 516 16.36 -26.00 -6.90
N LEU A 517 17.18 -26.93 -7.39
CA LEU A 517 16.80 -27.78 -8.52
C LEU A 517 15.66 -28.74 -8.13
N GLN A 518 15.64 -29.21 -6.91
CA GLN A 518 14.58 -30.08 -6.40
C GLN A 518 13.24 -29.34 -6.29
N GLU A 519 13.23 -28.18 -5.69
CA GLU A 519 12.00 -27.42 -5.48
C GLU A 519 11.49 -26.75 -6.76
N SER A 520 12.40 -26.22 -7.59
CA SER A 520 12.00 -25.53 -8.81
C SER A 520 11.65 -26.46 -9.97
N PHE A 521 12.29 -27.63 -10.04
CA PHE A 521 12.16 -28.52 -11.19
C PHE A 521 11.73 -29.94 -10.82
N ALA A 522 11.58 -30.25 -9.53
CA ALA A 522 11.24 -31.60 -9.06
C ALA A 522 12.14 -32.68 -9.72
N ILE A 523 13.44 -32.40 -9.74
CA ILE A 523 14.43 -33.29 -10.42
C ILE A 523 14.48 -34.70 -9.83
N GLY A 524 13.98 -34.91 -8.60
CA GLY A 524 13.92 -36.19 -7.94
C GLY A 524 15.29 -36.84 -7.80
N GLU A 525 15.36 -38.12 -8.07
CA GLU A 525 16.61 -38.91 -8.04
C GLU A 525 17.39 -38.88 -9.37
N VAL A 526 17.00 -37.98 -10.30
CA VAL A 526 17.61 -37.90 -11.63
C VAL A 526 19.10 -37.54 -11.55
N PHE A 527 19.46 -36.65 -10.62
CA PHE A 527 20.83 -36.22 -10.42
C PHE A 527 21.41 -36.84 -9.17
N GLN A 528 22.59 -37.44 -9.30
CA GLN A 528 23.36 -37.89 -8.15
C GLN A 528 24.01 -36.67 -7.46
N LYS A 529 24.33 -36.81 -6.16
CA LYS A 529 24.96 -35.70 -5.40
C LYS A 529 26.27 -35.24 -6.03
N THR A 530 27.07 -36.19 -6.55
CA THR A 530 28.32 -35.91 -7.27
C THR A 530 28.10 -35.12 -8.57
N ASP A 531 26.99 -35.37 -9.26
CA ASP A 531 26.64 -34.64 -10.46
C ASP A 531 26.32 -33.17 -10.13
N ILE A 532 25.54 -32.94 -9.06
CA ILE A 532 25.19 -31.59 -8.59
C ILE A 532 26.45 -30.84 -8.12
N GLU A 533 27.38 -31.48 -7.43
CA GLU A 533 28.63 -30.84 -7.02
C GLU A 533 29.44 -30.34 -8.23
N ASN A 534 29.57 -31.18 -9.28
CA ASN A 534 30.25 -30.79 -10.51
C ASN A 534 29.53 -29.70 -11.26
N ILE A 535 28.21 -29.83 -11.46
CA ILE A 535 27.36 -28.85 -12.13
C ILE A 535 27.45 -27.48 -11.42
N SER A 536 27.25 -27.50 -10.11
CA SER A 536 27.23 -26.27 -9.30
C SER A 536 28.57 -25.54 -9.35
N LYS A 537 29.66 -26.28 -9.34
CA LYS A 537 31.01 -25.70 -9.46
C LYS A 537 31.24 -25.08 -10.83
N ASN A 538 30.89 -25.78 -11.91
CA ASN A 538 31.07 -25.31 -13.28
C ASN A 538 30.19 -24.05 -13.58
N LEU A 539 29.00 -24.02 -13.04
CA LEU A 539 28.05 -22.92 -13.21
C LEU A 539 28.15 -21.82 -12.12
N ASN A 540 29.25 -21.81 -11.35
CA ASN A 540 29.52 -20.83 -10.30
C ASN A 540 28.38 -20.71 -9.26
N ARG A 541 27.61 -21.77 -9.06
CA ARG A 541 26.44 -21.83 -8.16
C ARG A 541 25.42 -20.74 -8.43
N ASN A 542 25.35 -20.27 -9.69
CA ASN A 542 24.43 -19.22 -10.10
C ASN A 542 23.04 -19.82 -10.38
N PRO A 543 21.96 -19.37 -9.69
CA PRO A 543 20.61 -19.90 -9.86
C PRO A 543 20.11 -19.87 -11.31
N PHE A 544 20.35 -18.76 -12.02
CA PHE A 544 19.93 -18.61 -13.42
C PHE A 544 20.67 -19.59 -14.36
N TYR A 545 21.94 -19.83 -14.11
CA TYR A 545 22.71 -20.77 -14.92
C TYR A 545 22.27 -22.22 -14.70
N LEU A 546 21.93 -22.56 -13.46
CA LEU A 546 21.35 -23.87 -13.13
C LEU A 546 20.01 -24.07 -13.84
N GLU A 547 19.18 -23.05 -13.87
CA GLU A 547 17.91 -23.06 -14.59
C GLU A 547 18.12 -23.26 -16.09
N GLN A 548 18.98 -22.46 -16.72
CA GLN A 548 19.25 -22.55 -18.15
C GLN A 548 19.84 -23.92 -18.54
N MET A 549 20.63 -24.53 -17.65
CA MET A 549 21.14 -25.89 -17.84
C MET A 549 20.01 -26.92 -17.93
N ILE A 550 19.01 -26.86 -17.07
CA ILE A 550 17.87 -27.78 -17.14
C ILE A 550 17.15 -27.67 -18.49
N TYR A 551 16.90 -26.46 -18.96
CA TYR A 551 16.30 -26.24 -20.28
C TYR A 551 17.18 -26.75 -21.42
N TRP A 552 18.47 -26.50 -21.35
CA TRP A 552 19.43 -27.03 -22.32
C TRP A 552 19.41 -28.54 -22.40
N LEU A 553 19.42 -29.26 -21.26
CA LEU A 553 19.30 -30.73 -21.21
C LEU A 553 17.95 -31.22 -21.78
N GLN A 554 16.87 -30.46 -21.63
CA GLN A 554 15.59 -30.81 -22.25
C GLN A 554 15.65 -30.66 -23.78
N GLU A 555 16.21 -29.57 -24.27
CA GLU A 555 16.34 -29.30 -25.73
C GLU A 555 17.27 -30.34 -26.42
N LYS A 556 18.32 -30.77 -25.73
CA LYS A 556 19.17 -31.90 -26.18
C LYS A 556 18.44 -33.25 -26.06
N GLN A 557 17.17 -33.27 -25.67
CA GLN A 557 16.32 -34.47 -25.51
C GLN A 557 16.89 -35.52 -24.53
N VAL A 558 17.72 -35.09 -23.60
CA VAL A 558 18.32 -35.94 -22.56
C VAL A 558 17.45 -36.04 -21.34
N LEU A 559 16.77 -34.92 -21.00
CA LEU A 559 15.74 -34.87 -19.97
C LEU A 559 14.34 -34.81 -20.60
N GLU A 560 13.46 -35.65 -20.09
CA GLU A 560 12.03 -35.60 -20.42
C GLU A 560 11.25 -35.17 -19.19
N GLN A 561 10.45 -34.12 -19.36
CA GLN A 561 9.53 -33.72 -18.32
C GLN A 561 8.28 -34.61 -18.32
N ARG A 562 7.95 -35.16 -17.15
CA ARG A 562 6.67 -35.80 -16.84
C ARG A 562 5.89 -34.89 -15.91
N LYS A 563 4.58 -35.12 -15.73
CA LYS A 563 3.65 -34.23 -14.99
C LYS A 563 4.28 -33.51 -13.78
N ASN A 564 5.03 -34.21 -12.92
CA ASN A 564 5.61 -33.63 -11.70
C ASN A 564 7.08 -34.06 -11.46
N SER A 565 7.81 -34.53 -12.48
CA SER A 565 9.18 -35.00 -12.34
C SER A 565 9.92 -35.02 -13.67
N TYR A 566 11.20 -35.21 -13.62
CA TYR A 566 12.05 -35.42 -14.79
C TYR A 566 12.49 -36.87 -14.89
N LYS A 567 12.76 -37.34 -16.11
CA LYS A 567 13.36 -38.64 -16.39
C LYS A 567 14.50 -38.48 -17.39
N ILE A 568 15.59 -39.17 -17.16
CA ILE A 568 16.69 -39.29 -18.12
C ILE A 568 16.25 -40.23 -19.25
N LYS A 569 16.31 -39.75 -20.48
CA LYS A 569 16.05 -40.59 -21.69
C LYS A 569 17.28 -41.35 -22.12
N ASN A 570 18.48 -40.76 -21.98
CA ASN A 570 19.72 -41.33 -22.40
C ASN A 570 20.80 -41.08 -21.34
N ASP A 571 21.09 -42.08 -20.52
CA ASP A 571 22.02 -41.98 -19.39
C ASP A 571 23.48 -41.75 -19.84
N ILE A 572 23.89 -42.35 -20.95
CA ILE A 572 25.25 -42.17 -21.47
C ILE A 572 25.46 -40.75 -21.95
N LEU A 573 24.52 -40.21 -22.72
CA LEU A 573 24.56 -38.82 -23.21
C LEU A 573 24.43 -37.84 -22.07
N PHE A 574 23.58 -38.12 -21.09
CA PHE A 574 23.41 -37.30 -19.89
C PHE A 574 24.73 -37.15 -19.13
N LYS A 575 25.39 -38.26 -18.82
CA LYS A 575 26.70 -38.26 -18.13
C LYS A 575 27.80 -37.57 -18.94
N HIS A 576 27.75 -37.68 -20.26
CA HIS A 576 28.67 -36.96 -21.12
C HIS A 576 28.42 -35.45 -21.06
N LEU A 577 27.19 -35.01 -21.24
CA LEU A 577 26.82 -33.59 -21.26
C LEU A 577 27.05 -32.89 -19.90
N ILE A 578 26.77 -33.56 -18.77
CA ILE A 578 27.08 -33.01 -17.44
C ILE A 578 28.57 -32.74 -17.25
N ARG A 579 29.44 -33.55 -17.84
CA ARG A 579 30.90 -33.35 -17.76
C ARG A 579 31.38 -32.24 -18.69
N THR A 580 30.65 -31.93 -19.73
CA THR A 580 31.00 -30.97 -20.77
C THR A 580 30.09 -29.72 -20.74
N ILE A 581 29.41 -29.46 -19.59
CA ILE A 581 28.56 -28.27 -19.45
C ILE A 581 29.38 -27.04 -19.76
N PRO A 582 28.88 -26.16 -20.64
CA PRO A 582 29.49 -24.87 -20.90
C PRO A 582 29.59 -24.02 -19.62
N ASN A 583 30.71 -23.33 -19.46
CA ASN A 583 31.01 -22.57 -18.23
C ASN A 583 30.24 -21.23 -18.14
N THR A 584 29.59 -20.79 -19.22
CA THR A 584 28.85 -19.54 -19.24
C THR A 584 27.42 -19.73 -19.79
N VAL A 585 26.50 -18.88 -19.37
CA VAL A 585 25.15 -18.83 -19.96
C VAL A 585 25.20 -18.51 -21.44
N TYR A 586 26.13 -17.66 -21.84
CA TYR A 586 26.31 -17.30 -23.24
C TYR A 586 26.62 -18.55 -24.09
N ASP A 587 27.54 -19.37 -23.62
CA ASP A 587 27.87 -20.63 -24.31
C ASP A 587 26.71 -21.62 -24.31
N ILE A 588 25.97 -21.72 -23.19
CA ILE A 588 24.74 -22.52 -23.12
C ILE A 588 23.70 -22.02 -24.11
N LEU A 589 23.50 -20.70 -24.20
CA LEU A 589 22.53 -20.10 -25.10
C LEU A 589 22.95 -20.19 -26.57
N LEU A 590 24.25 -20.13 -26.87
CA LEU A 590 24.76 -20.35 -28.24
C LEU A 590 24.61 -21.80 -28.70
N ASP A 591 24.68 -22.74 -27.77
CA ASP A 591 24.52 -24.17 -28.07
C ASP A 591 23.05 -24.63 -28.10
N ARG A 592 22.13 -23.79 -27.63
CA ARG A 592 20.68 -23.92 -27.77
C ARG A 592 20.20 -23.48 -29.13
#